data_81968e10d4b837576496734745814a6d
#
_entry.id   81968e10d4b837576496734745814a6d
#
_cell.length_a   1.000
_cell.length_b   1.000
_cell.length_c   1.000
_cell.angle_alpha   90.00
_cell.angle_beta   90.00
_cell.angle_gamma   90.00
#
_symmetry.space_group_name_H-M   'P 1'
#
loop_
_entity.id
_entity.type
_entity.pdbx_description
1 polymer ?
#
loop_
_entity_poly.entity_id
_entity_poly.type
_entity_poly.pdbx_seq_one_letter_code
_entity_poly.pdbx_strand_id
1 'polypeptide(L)' 'DYSGYKYFGAKGLVVMAKNFYGLKDSFQANYILESVLKNFKDYPDVIEEAQKELDIIKGEEAKRNSSIQN' A
#
# COMPACT_ATOMS: atom_id res chain seq x y z
N ASP A 1 19.72 -15.70 4.99
CA ASP A 1 18.72 -15.70 6.03
C ASP A 1 17.35 -15.29 5.49
N TYR A 2 16.36 -16.13 5.72
CA TYR A 2 15.01 -15.91 5.20
C TYR A 2 14.38 -14.62 5.72
N SER A 3 14.70 -14.22 6.94
CA SER A 3 14.10 -13.01 7.51
C SER A 3 14.51 -11.77 6.73
N GLY A 4 15.74 -11.72 6.24
CA GLY A 4 16.18 -10.59 5.42
C GLY A 4 15.45 -10.53 4.10
N TYR A 5 15.26 -11.68 3.46
CA TYR A 5 14.53 -11.73 2.19
C TYR A 5 13.08 -11.31 2.37
N LYS A 6 12.45 -11.74 3.46
CA LYS A 6 11.06 -11.35 3.72
C LYS A 6 10.94 -9.85 3.93
N TYR A 7 11.87 -9.27 4.67
CA TYR A 7 11.85 -7.83 4.94
C TYR A 7 11.94 -7.04 3.63
N PHE A 8 12.94 -7.34 2.82
CA PHE A 8 13.12 -6.64 1.56
C PHE A 8 11.98 -6.93 0.59
N GLY A 9 11.43 -8.13 0.62
CA GLY A 9 10.27 -8.47 -0.17
C GLY A 9 9.07 -7.61 0.21
N ALA A 10 8.85 -7.42 1.51
CA ALA A 10 7.76 -6.59 1.99
C ALA A 10 7.95 -5.14 1.55
N LYS A 11 9.16 -4.61 1.68
CA LYS A 11 9.45 -3.25 1.22
C LYS A 11 9.24 -3.11 -0.28
N GLY A 12 9.64 -4.13 -1.04
CA GLY A 12 9.43 -4.14 -2.49
C GLY A 12 7.95 -4.11 -2.85
N LEU A 13 7.12 -4.80 -2.09
CA LEU A 13 5.68 -4.77 -2.32
C LEU A 13 5.11 -3.37 -2.11
N VAL A 14 5.58 -2.65 -1.10
CA VAL A 14 5.11 -1.28 -0.88
C VAL A 14 5.51 -0.39 -2.07
N VAL A 15 6.74 -0.54 -2.57
CA VAL A 15 7.18 0.21 -3.75
C VAL A 15 6.30 -0.14 -4.95
N MET A 16 6.02 -1.42 -5.15
CA MET A 16 5.15 -1.87 -6.24
C MET A 16 3.77 -1.24 -6.14
N ALA A 17 3.22 -1.17 -4.93
CA ALA A 17 1.91 -0.55 -4.72
C ALA A 17 1.94 0.93 -5.10
N LYS A 18 2.99 1.63 -4.72
CA LYS A 18 3.14 3.05 -5.10
C LYS A 18 3.19 3.21 -6.61
N ASN A 19 3.88 2.30 -7.29
CA ASN A 19 3.95 2.33 -8.75
C ASN A 19 2.58 2.10 -9.38
N PHE A 20 1.83 1.13 -8.89
CA PHE A 20 0.49 0.88 -9.40
C PHE A 20 -0.41 2.11 -9.20
N TYR A 21 -0.30 2.73 -8.03
CA TYR A 21 -1.11 3.93 -7.78
C TYR A 21 -0.72 5.06 -8.74
N GLY A 22 0.58 5.21 -9.02
CA GLY A 22 1.06 6.18 -9.99
C GLY A 22 0.52 5.93 -11.39
N LEU A 23 0.22 4.68 -11.71
CA LEU A 23 -0.39 4.29 -12.97
C LEU A 23 -1.92 4.33 -12.92
N LYS A 24 -2.47 4.87 -11.85
CA LYS A 24 -3.91 5.01 -11.63
C LYS A 24 -4.63 3.69 -11.43
N ASP A 25 -3.90 2.68 -10.97
CA ASP A 25 -4.47 1.38 -10.64
C ASP A 25 -4.57 1.26 -9.13
N SER A 26 -5.54 1.96 -8.54
CA SER A 26 -5.71 1.98 -7.09
C SER A 26 -6.20 0.63 -6.57
N PHE A 27 -6.90 -0.14 -7.38
CA PHE A 27 -7.35 -1.47 -6.97
C PHE A 27 -6.15 -2.37 -6.65
N GLN A 28 -5.18 -2.45 -7.57
CA GLN A 28 -3.98 -3.25 -7.34
C GLN A 28 -3.14 -2.70 -6.20
N ALA A 29 -3.02 -1.38 -6.14
CA ALA A 29 -2.26 -0.74 -5.07
C ALA A 29 -2.84 -1.10 -3.70
N ASN A 30 -4.15 -0.96 -3.54
CA ASN A 30 -4.81 -1.29 -2.28
C ASN A 30 -4.68 -2.77 -1.94
N TYR A 31 -4.85 -3.63 -2.93
CA TYR A 31 -4.73 -5.06 -2.72
C TYR A 31 -3.34 -5.42 -2.17
N ILE A 32 -2.30 -4.87 -2.78
CA ILE A 32 -0.92 -5.14 -2.35
C ILE A 32 -0.67 -4.62 -0.94
N LEU A 33 -1.12 -3.38 -0.65
CA LEU A 33 -0.90 -2.80 0.67
C LEU A 33 -1.63 -3.56 1.75
N GLU A 34 -2.86 -3.97 1.50
CA GLU A 34 -3.61 -4.77 2.47
C GLU A 34 -2.97 -6.13 2.69
N SER A 35 -2.42 -6.71 1.63
CA SER A 35 -1.67 -7.95 1.72
C SER A 35 -0.44 -7.80 2.61
N VAL A 36 0.27 -6.67 2.48
CA VAL A 36 1.43 -6.39 3.33
C VAL A 36 1.00 -6.29 4.80
N LEU A 37 -0.08 -5.56 5.08
CA LEU A 37 -0.58 -5.42 6.45
C LEU A 37 -0.94 -6.76 7.06
N LYS A 38 -1.44 -7.67 6.26
CA LYS A 38 -1.88 -8.98 6.74
C LYS A 38 -0.73 -9.95 6.94
N ASN A 39 0.25 -9.94 6.04
CA ASN A 39 1.24 -11.01 5.96
C ASN A 39 2.62 -10.65 6.50
N PHE A 40 2.89 -9.38 6.81
CA PHE A 40 4.22 -8.94 7.22
C PHE A 40 4.18 -8.18 8.54
N LYS A 41 3.38 -8.68 9.48
CA LYS A 41 3.19 -8.02 10.79
C LYS A 41 4.45 -7.95 11.64
N ASP A 42 5.45 -8.77 11.32
CA ASP A 42 6.70 -8.79 12.07
C ASP A 42 7.59 -7.59 11.78
N TYR A 43 7.23 -6.76 10.81
CA TYR A 43 8.05 -5.62 10.38
C TYR A 43 7.30 -4.31 10.62
N PRO A 44 7.35 -3.75 11.84
CA PRO A 44 6.54 -2.58 12.18
C PRO A 44 6.76 -1.36 11.26
N ASP A 45 8.01 -1.15 10.80
CA ASP A 45 8.31 -0.03 9.92
C ASP A 45 7.63 -0.20 8.56
N VAL A 46 7.59 -1.42 8.05
CA VAL A 46 6.91 -1.71 6.77
C VAL A 46 5.40 -1.57 6.93
N ILE A 47 4.87 -2.07 8.05
CA ILE A 47 3.44 -1.95 8.35
C ILE A 47 3.04 -0.48 8.42
N GLU A 48 3.84 0.35 9.08
CA GLU A 48 3.56 1.77 9.20
C GLU A 48 3.54 2.44 7.83
N GLU A 49 4.52 2.12 7.00
CA GLU A 49 4.60 2.69 5.66
C GLU A 49 3.43 2.24 4.78
N ALA A 50 3.08 0.97 4.84
CA ALA A 50 1.96 0.43 4.07
C ALA A 50 0.64 1.07 4.50
N GLN A 51 0.44 1.24 5.79
CA GLN A 51 -0.77 1.87 6.31
C GLN A 51 -0.85 3.33 5.88
N LYS A 52 0.27 4.04 5.94
CA LYS A 52 0.33 5.43 5.51
C LYS A 52 -0.06 5.59 4.04
N GLU A 53 0.49 4.73 3.18
CA GLU A 53 0.17 4.78 1.76
C GLU A 53 -1.29 4.44 1.51
N LEU A 54 -1.81 3.45 2.21
CA LEU A 54 -3.21 3.07 2.07
C LEU A 54 -4.13 4.21 2.48
N ASP A 55 -3.80 4.90 3.56
CA ASP A 55 -4.58 6.05 4.03
C ASP A 55 -4.55 7.19 3.00
N ILE A 56 -3.39 7.44 2.39
CA ILE A 56 -3.26 8.46 1.35
C ILE A 56 -4.16 8.13 0.17
N ILE A 57 -4.12 6.89 -0.30
CA ILE A 57 -4.92 6.46 -1.45
C ILE A 57 -6.40 6.60 -1.14
N LYS A 58 -6.83 6.12 0.02
CA LYS A 58 -8.24 6.19 0.41
C LYS A 58 -8.71 7.64 0.56
N GLY A 59 -7.85 8.50 1.09
CA GLY A 59 -8.18 9.91 1.22
C GLY A 59 -8.36 10.59 -0.12
N GLU A 60 -7.48 10.30 -1.07
CA GLU A 60 -7.57 10.89 -2.40
C GLU A 60 -8.75 10.33 -3.18
N GLU A 61 -9.03 9.03 -3.03
CA GLU A 61 -10.20 8.42 -3.67
C GLU A 61 -11.49 9.02 -3.13
N ALA A 62 -11.57 9.26 -1.83
CA ALA A 62 -12.74 9.88 -1.22
C ALA A 62 -12.97 11.30 -1.75
N LYS A 63 -11.91 12.07 -1.91
CA LYS A 63 -12.01 13.42 -2.48
C LYS A 63 -12.51 13.38 -3.91
N ARG A 64 -11.99 12.46 -4.70
CA ARG A 64 -12.39 12.33 -6.10
C ARG A 64 -13.85 11.95 -6.21
N ASN A 65 -14.30 11.01 -5.38
CA ASN A 65 -15.70 10.58 -5.39
C ASN A 65 -16.62 11.71 -4.96
N SER A 66 -16.21 12.50 -3.98
CA SER A 66 -16.98 13.66 -3.54
C SER A 66 -17.17 14.66 -4.68
N SER A 67 -16.09 14.91 -5.45
CA SER A 67 -16.15 15.82 -6.59
C SER A 67 -17.11 15.34 -7.66
N ILE A 68 -17.13 14.03 -7.90
CA ILE A 68 -17.99 13.44 -8.91
C ILE A 68 -19.46 13.56 -8.54
N GLN A 69 -19.78 13.51 -7.27
CA GLN A 69 -21.15 13.53 -6.78
C GLN A 69 -21.79 14.92 -6.86
N ASN A 70 -20.99 15.93 -7.09
CA ASN A 70 -21.49 17.28 -7.24
C ASN A 70 -21.82 17.58 -8.70
#